data_a0f45033b9634f1bf4b591047c4cb0f7
#
_entry.id   a0f45033b9634f1bf4b591047c4cb0f7
#
_cell.length_a   1.000
_cell.length_b   1.000
_cell.length_c   1.000
_cell.angle_alpha   90.00
_cell.angle_beta   90.00
_cell.angle_gamma   90.00
#
_symmetry.space_group_name_H-M   'P 1'
#
loop_
_entity.id
_entity.type
_entity.pdbx_description
1 polymer ?
#
loop_
_entity_poly.entity_id
_entity_poly.type
_entity_poly.pdbx_seq_one_letter_code
_entity_poly.pdbx_strand_id
1 'polypeptide(L)'
;MRNWQAPTRRAALFLALLAVTGSALHAEDAMNSTSSHFAYIGTYNPNGEGVYRVRVDPASGALSQVTLVSKVPNPAQLTLGVGGKTLYVASEVADFNGGKHGGITAYRINPADGALTQLNQVDSQGAGPVYLTSMPDGRHLLVANYVSGSVAVFPIEADGSLGAASSVQQQQGPAGAAKPAAAVNGSFAVSDHNGPHAHMIASDPSGKFVFSTDLGLDRIYQWRFDAASGRLTPNDPPWIAASSAGAGPRHFVFHPDGDTVLLVNEEASTLTSYRFDRQKGTLKQLHAVSALPADYQGTSFASGLALSKNGDTLYVANRLHNSIAQFSVGAGGELKPVAETWTRGDYPRSLALSPDGRYLYALNQRSDNVTRFSVNPTDGKLSFVGGYLPIGSPSQMAFLPPPK
;
A
#
# COMPACT_ATOMS: atom_id res chain seq x y z
N MET A 1 -78.64 -56.28 -12.72
CA MET A 1 -79.73 -56.18 -11.71
C MET A 1 -79.46 -55.01 -10.81
N ARG A 2 -80.50 -54.16 -10.69
CA ARG A 2 -80.67 -53.04 -9.72
C ARG A 2 -79.70 -51.87 -9.78
N ASN A 3 -80.13 -50.87 -10.56
CA ASN A 3 -80.44 -49.46 -10.24
C ASN A 3 -80.31 -49.00 -8.78
N TRP A 4 -79.67 -47.86 -8.59
CA TRP A 4 -80.30 -46.75 -7.88
C TRP A 4 -79.74 -45.39 -8.26
N GLN A 5 -80.70 -44.43 -8.46
CA GLN A 5 -80.49 -43.08 -8.96
C GLN A 5 -80.18 -42.08 -7.82
N ALA A 6 -79.72 -40.93 -8.27
CA ALA A 6 -79.35 -39.66 -7.72
C ALA A 6 -80.19 -39.10 -6.52
N PRO A 7 -79.80 -37.95 -5.91
CA PRO A 7 -80.14 -36.66 -6.49
C PRO A 7 -79.08 -35.55 -6.37
N THR A 8 -79.24 -34.65 -7.31
CA THR A 8 -78.62 -33.31 -7.47
C THR A 8 -78.83 -32.39 -6.26
N ARG A 9 -77.77 -31.69 -5.80
CA ARG A 9 -77.93 -30.36 -5.18
C ARG A 9 -76.89 -29.40 -5.77
N ARG A 10 -77.43 -28.35 -6.42
CA ARG A 10 -76.68 -27.14 -6.82
C ARG A 10 -76.30 -26.37 -5.58
N ALA A 11 -75.04 -25.99 -5.45
CA ALA A 11 -74.61 -24.91 -4.59
C ALA A 11 -73.67 -24.00 -5.37
N ALA A 12 -74.02 -22.73 -5.33
CA ALA A 12 -73.37 -21.65 -6.03
C ALA A 12 -71.95 -21.41 -5.51
N LEU A 13 -71.00 -21.30 -6.43
CA LEU A 13 -69.63 -20.89 -6.13
C LEU A 13 -69.54 -19.38 -6.29
N PHE A 14 -69.38 -18.66 -5.17
CA PHE A 14 -68.93 -17.26 -5.18
C PHE A 14 -67.46 -17.19 -5.54
N LEU A 15 -67.09 -16.54 -6.63
CA LEU A 15 -65.77 -16.14 -6.96
C LEU A 15 -65.34 -15.01 -6.01
N ALA A 16 -64.40 -15.29 -5.11
CA ALA A 16 -63.57 -14.23 -4.47
C ALA A 16 -62.24 -14.18 -5.20
N LEU A 17 -62.12 -13.23 -6.12
CA LEU A 17 -60.82 -12.83 -6.68
C LEU A 17 -60.07 -12.01 -5.63
N LEU A 18 -59.10 -12.62 -4.93
CA LEU A 18 -58.13 -11.89 -4.15
C LEU A 18 -56.97 -11.54 -5.05
N ALA A 19 -56.85 -10.25 -5.34
CA ALA A 19 -55.71 -9.65 -5.95
C ALA A 19 -54.52 -9.73 -5.02
N VAL A 20 -53.57 -10.62 -5.29
CA VAL A 20 -52.22 -10.62 -4.73
C VAL A 20 -51.27 -10.21 -5.85
N THR A 21 -51.22 -8.91 -6.11
CA THR A 21 -50.15 -8.35 -6.90
C THR A 21 -49.63 -7.11 -6.17
N GLY A 22 -48.38 -7.14 -5.71
CA GLY A 22 -47.74 -5.93 -5.29
C GLY A 22 -46.89 -6.01 -4.02
N SER A 23 -46.11 -7.08 -3.78
CA SER A 23 -45.17 -7.04 -2.68
C SER A 23 -43.85 -7.79 -2.95
N ALA A 24 -43.61 -8.26 -4.17
CA ALA A 24 -42.37 -8.97 -4.53
C ALA A 24 -41.29 -8.10 -5.19
N LEU A 25 -41.62 -6.85 -5.58
CA LEU A 25 -40.67 -5.95 -6.27
C LEU A 25 -39.96 -4.95 -5.32
N HIS A 26 -40.29 -4.92 -4.03
CA HIS A 26 -39.65 -4.00 -3.07
C HIS A 26 -38.71 -4.71 -2.06
N ALA A 27 -38.58 -6.04 -2.15
CA ALA A 27 -37.66 -6.78 -1.27
C ALA A 27 -36.23 -6.95 -1.83
N GLU A 28 -36.03 -6.80 -3.14
CA GLU A 28 -34.70 -6.86 -3.75
C GLU A 28 -33.92 -5.53 -3.66
N ASP A 29 -34.61 -4.38 -3.63
CA ASP A 29 -33.94 -3.08 -3.46
C ASP A 29 -33.57 -2.75 -2.02
N ALA A 30 -34.14 -3.42 -1.02
CA ALA A 30 -33.82 -3.20 0.40
C ALA A 30 -32.62 -4.02 0.90
N MET A 31 -32.10 -4.98 0.13
CA MET A 31 -30.89 -5.76 0.48
C MET A 31 -29.59 -5.17 -0.08
N ASN A 32 -29.61 -4.03 -0.77
CA ASN A 32 -28.45 -3.48 -1.46
C ASN A 32 -27.88 -2.18 -0.88
N SER A 33 -28.24 -1.80 0.34
CA SER A 33 -27.58 -0.69 1.04
C SER A 33 -26.46 -1.16 1.98
N THR A 34 -25.74 -2.23 1.64
CA THR A 34 -24.43 -2.46 2.24
C THR A 34 -23.49 -1.43 1.63
N SER A 35 -23.05 -0.46 2.44
CA SER A 35 -22.06 0.55 2.05
C SER A 35 -20.93 -0.13 1.26
N SER A 36 -20.83 0.22 -0.03
CA SER A 36 -19.86 -0.41 -0.91
C SER A 36 -18.46 0.01 -0.48
N HIS A 37 -17.66 -0.95 -0.04
CA HIS A 37 -16.25 -0.72 0.27
C HIS A 37 -15.44 -0.99 -0.99
N PHE A 38 -14.61 -0.05 -1.37
CA PHE A 38 -13.75 -0.16 -2.53
C PHE A 38 -12.28 -0.05 -2.15
N ALA A 39 -11.44 -0.61 -3.00
CA ALA A 39 -10.01 -0.37 -3.00
C ALA A 39 -9.54 -0.10 -4.43
N TYR A 40 -8.42 0.60 -4.54
CA TYR A 40 -7.72 0.78 -5.82
C TYR A 40 -6.47 -0.06 -5.83
N ILE A 41 -6.15 -0.64 -6.99
CA ILE A 41 -4.95 -1.42 -7.23
C ILE A 41 -4.24 -0.82 -8.44
N GLY A 42 -2.98 -0.43 -8.25
CA GLY A 42 -2.07 -0.08 -9.32
C GLY A 42 -1.48 -1.32 -9.96
N THR A 43 -1.13 -1.24 -11.24
CA THR A 43 -0.60 -2.38 -11.99
C THR A 43 0.46 -1.94 -12.98
N TYR A 44 1.49 -2.78 -13.19
CA TYR A 44 2.54 -2.50 -14.18
C TYR A 44 2.20 -3.05 -15.56
N ASN A 45 2.61 -2.31 -16.58
CA ASN A 45 2.57 -2.77 -17.97
C ASN A 45 3.62 -3.88 -18.19
N PRO A 46 3.43 -4.79 -19.14
CA PRO A 46 2.29 -4.90 -20.06
C PRO A 46 1.11 -5.70 -19.52
N ASN A 47 1.25 -6.40 -18.37
CA ASN A 47 0.21 -7.30 -17.86
C ASN A 47 -0.96 -6.53 -17.25
N GLY A 48 -0.71 -5.33 -16.69
CA GLY A 48 -1.71 -4.38 -16.22
C GLY A 48 -1.80 -3.16 -17.12
N GLU A 49 -2.91 -2.40 -17.02
CA GLU A 49 -3.17 -1.24 -17.89
C GLU A 49 -3.26 0.09 -17.13
N GLY A 50 -3.12 0.07 -15.79
CA GLY A 50 -3.27 1.28 -15.00
C GLY A 50 -3.83 1.04 -13.61
N VAL A 51 -4.79 1.86 -13.19
CA VAL A 51 -5.45 1.77 -11.88
C VAL A 51 -6.79 1.05 -12.01
N TYR A 52 -6.94 -0.01 -11.22
CA TYR A 52 -8.19 -0.75 -11.11
C TYR A 52 -8.89 -0.45 -9.79
N ARG A 53 -10.21 -0.37 -9.83
CA ARG A 53 -11.07 -0.38 -8.66
C ARG A 53 -11.58 -1.80 -8.44
N VAL A 54 -11.60 -2.23 -7.19
CA VAL A 54 -12.16 -3.51 -6.77
C VAL A 54 -13.16 -3.28 -5.64
N ARG A 55 -14.22 -4.09 -5.61
CA ARG A 55 -15.15 -4.12 -4.48
C ARG A 55 -14.57 -5.02 -3.40
N VAL A 56 -14.66 -4.58 -2.16
CA VAL A 56 -14.24 -5.31 -0.96
C VAL A 56 -15.49 -5.70 -0.19
N ASP A 57 -15.69 -6.99 0.04
CA ASP A 57 -16.75 -7.47 0.93
C ASP A 57 -16.34 -7.23 2.39
N PRO A 58 -17.07 -6.45 3.17
CA PRO A 58 -16.63 -6.07 4.51
C PRO A 58 -16.69 -7.23 5.51
N ALA A 59 -17.48 -8.28 5.26
CA ALA A 59 -17.60 -9.43 6.17
C ALA A 59 -16.48 -10.44 5.96
N SER A 60 -16.15 -10.75 4.70
CA SER A 60 -15.19 -11.78 4.34
C SER A 60 -13.84 -11.23 3.84
N GLY A 61 -13.74 -9.92 3.56
CA GLY A 61 -12.58 -9.32 2.89
C GLY A 61 -12.41 -9.76 1.42
N ALA A 62 -13.39 -10.44 0.82
CA ALA A 62 -13.30 -10.90 -0.57
C ALA A 62 -13.25 -9.73 -1.54
N LEU A 63 -12.35 -9.85 -2.53
CA LEU A 63 -12.22 -8.88 -3.61
C LEU A 63 -13.00 -9.35 -4.83
N SER A 64 -13.72 -8.44 -5.48
CA SER A 64 -14.54 -8.73 -6.64
C SER A 64 -14.70 -7.49 -7.53
N GLN A 65 -15.39 -7.62 -8.67
CA GLN A 65 -15.72 -6.54 -9.57
C GLN A 65 -14.51 -5.68 -9.96
N VAL A 66 -13.48 -6.31 -10.52
CA VAL A 66 -12.28 -5.64 -11.02
C VAL A 66 -12.65 -4.75 -12.21
N THR A 67 -12.47 -3.44 -12.07
CA THR A 67 -12.80 -2.45 -13.10
C THR A 67 -11.62 -1.53 -13.33
N LEU A 68 -11.11 -1.43 -14.56
CA LEU A 68 -10.12 -0.43 -14.93
C LEU A 68 -10.77 0.97 -14.85
N VAL A 69 -10.25 1.82 -13.95
CA VAL A 69 -10.81 3.17 -13.71
C VAL A 69 -9.92 4.29 -14.21
N SER A 70 -8.65 3.99 -14.49
CA SER A 70 -7.75 4.93 -15.15
C SER A 70 -6.61 4.21 -15.88
N LYS A 71 -6.34 4.63 -17.11
CA LYS A 71 -5.17 4.20 -17.89
C LYS A 71 -4.03 5.19 -17.63
N VAL A 72 -3.07 4.77 -16.82
CA VAL A 72 -1.81 5.49 -16.58
C VAL A 72 -0.67 4.48 -16.63
N PRO A 73 0.51 4.86 -17.14
CA PRO A 73 1.63 3.93 -17.24
C PRO A 73 2.21 3.64 -15.86
N ASN A 74 2.45 2.38 -15.56
CA ASN A 74 3.19 1.89 -14.40
C ASN A 74 2.84 2.60 -13.07
N PRO A 75 1.57 2.59 -12.60
CA PRO A 75 1.21 3.16 -11.32
C PRO A 75 1.87 2.36 -10.18
N ALA A 76 3.06 2.80 -9.74
CA ALA A 76 3.86 2.13 -8.72
C ALA A 76 3.29 2.27 -7.33
N GLN A 77 2.78 3.46 -7.01
CA GLN A 77 2.23 3.81 -5.69
C GLN A 77 0.94 4.61 -5.83
N LEU A 78 0.03 4.33 -4.91
CA LEU A 78 -1.25 5.00 -4.75
C LEU A 78 -1.35 5.54 -3.32
N THR A 79 -1.79 6.79 -3.15
CA THR A 79 -2.13 7.31 -1.83
C THR A 79 -3.41 8.12 -1.86
N LEU A 80 -4.20 8.02 -0.80
CA LEU A 80 -5.38 8.87 -0.62
C LEU A 80 -4.97 10.22 -0.03
N GLY A 81 -5.60 11.27 -0.48
CA GLY A 81 -5.57 12.54 0.23
C GLY A 81 -6.29 12.44 1.57
N VAL A 82 -5.96 13.34 2.50
CA VAL A 82 -6.59 13.41 3.81
C VAL A 82 -8.11 13.54 3.66
N GLY A 83 -8.85 12.67 4.32
CA GLY A 83 -10.32 12.60 4.21
C GLY A 83 -10.84 11.70 3.06
N GLY A 84 -9.96 11.06 2.28
CA GLY A 84 -10.33 10.02 1.31
C GLY A 84 -11.10 10.52 0.08
N LYS A 85 -11.06 11.83 -0.22
CA LYS A 85 -11.79 12.42 -1.36
C LYS A 85 -10.97 12.46 -2.65
N THR A 86 -9.66 12.27 -2.54
CA THR A 86 -8.72 12.31 -3.65
C THR A 86 -7.82 11.09 -3.65
N LEU A 87 -7.35 10.69 -4.83
CA LEU A 87 -6.34 9.67 -5.04
C LEU A 87 -5.19 10.29 -5.83
N TYR A 88 -3.96 10.08 -5.36
CA TYR A 88 -2.75 10.45 -6.06
C TYR A 88 -2.02 9.19 -6.51
N VAL A 89 -1.52 9.22 -7.74
CA VAL A 89 -0.91 8.06 -8.42
C VAL A 89 0.44 8.44 -8.97
N ALA A 90 1.49 7.73 -8.57
CA ALA A 90 2.83 7.85 -9.14
C ALA A 90 2.96 6.94 -10.35
N SER A 91 3.29 7.49 -11.51
CA SER A 91 3.63 6.74 -12.72
C SER A 91 5.14 6.56 -12.81
N GLU A 92 5.62 5.34 -12.54
CA GLU A 92 7.04 4.98 -12.54
C GLU A 92 7.57 4.87 -13.98
N VAL A 93 7.80 6.01 -14.59
CA VAL A 93 8.37 6.17 -15.94
C VAL A 93 9.43 7.26 -15.92
N ALA A 94 10.18 7.39 -17.03
CA ALA A 94 11.22 8.41 -17.20
C ALA A 94 10.99 9.28 -18.44
N ASP A 95 9.80 9.24 -19.03
CA ASP A 95 9.45 9.90 -20.28
C ASP A 95 8.04 10.53 -20.26
N PHE A 96 7.54 10.85 -19.08
CA PHE A 96 6.21 11.42 -18.91
C PHE A 96 6.03 12.68 -19.75
N ASN A 97 4.98 12.68 -20.59
CA ASN A 97 4.67 13.75 -21.55
C ASN A 97 5.85 14.13 -22.47
N GLY A 98 6.71 13.17 -22.81
CA GLY A 98 7.89 13.40 -23.66
C GLY A 98 9.05 14.10 -22.95
N GLY A 99 8.99 14.24 -21.62
CA GLY A 99 10.06 14.76 -20.77
C GLY A 99 11.11 13.72 -20.41
N LYS A 100 11.83 13.97 -19.29
CA LYS A 100 12.84 13.06 -18.73
C LYS A 100 12.51 12.62 -17.29
N HIS A 101 11.30 12.86 -16.85
CA HIS A 101 10.81 12.59 -15.51
C HIS A 101 9.63 11.64 -15.55
N GLY A 102 9.18 11.22 -14.39
CA GLY A 102 7.91 10.54 -14.23
C GLY A 102 6.74 11.50 -14.03
N GLY A 103 5.55 10.95 -13.81
CA GLY A 103 4.33 11.73 -13.63
C GLY A 103 3.61 11.44 -12.33
N ILE A 104 2.84 12.40 -11.87
CA ILE A 104 1.88 12.22 -10.79
C ILE A 104 0.51 12.64 -11.30
N THR A 105 -0.47 11.79 -11.12
CA THR A 105 -1.87 12.09 -11.50
C THR A 105 -2.72 12.24 -10.25
N ALA A 106 -3.45 13.35 -10.15
CA ALA A 106 -4.42 13.61 -9.11
C ALA A 106 -5.84 13.32 -9.61
N TYR A 107 -6.62 12.60 -8.80
CA TYR A 107 -8.02 12.27 -9.09
C TYR A 107 -8.92 12.72 -7.95
N ARG A 108 -10.13 13.14 -8.31
CA ARG A 108 -11.26 13.20 -7.38
C ARG A 108 -11.96 11.85 -7.38
N ILE A 109 -12.34 11.38 -6.19
CA ILE A 109 -13.06 10.14 -5.97
C ILE A 109 -14.57 10.47 -5.83
N ASN A 110 -15.41 9.79 -6.60
CA ASN A 110 -16.85 9.82 -6.38
C ASN A 110 -17.17 8.92 -5.16
N PRO A 111 -17.71 9.46 -4.06
CA PRO A 111 -17.98 8.68 -2.85
C PRO A 111 -19.07 7.61 -3.03
N ALA A 112 -19.94 7.74 -4.01
CA ALA A 112 -21.04 6.81 -4.21
C ALA A 112 -20.59 5.49 -4.84
N ASP A 113 -19.67 5.56 -5.80
CA ASP A 113 -19.26 4.39 -6.58
C ASP A 113 -17.74 4.22 -6.72
N GLY A 114 -16.94 5.13 -6.16
CA GLY A 114 -15.47 5.08 -6.27
C GLY A 114 -14.94 5.38 -7.68
N ALA A 115 -15.73 5.99 -8.57
CA ALA A 115 -15.23 6.41 -9.86
C ALA A 115 -14.22 7.54 -9.74
N LEU A 116 -13.22 7.55 -10.62
CA LEU A 116 -12.16 8.55 -10.64
C LEU A 116 -12.42 9.61 -11.71
N THR A 117 -12.33 10.88 -11.30
CA THR A 117 -12.26 12.02 -12.23
C THR A 117 -10.89 12.65 -12.12
N GLN A 118 -10.13 12.68 -13.20
CA GLN A 118 -8.81 13.31 -13.21
C GLN A 118 -8.94 14.81 -12.96
N LEU A 119 -8.16 15.30 -12.01
CA LEU A 119 -8.04 16.72 -11.70
C LEU A 119 -6.93 17.34 -12.54
N ASN A 120 -5.70 16.83 -12.38
CA ASN A 120 -4.56 17.23 -13.20
C ASN A 120 -3.46 16.16 -13.19
N GLN A 121 -2.43 16.43 -13.98
CA GLN A 121 -1.18 15.68 -13.98
C GLN A 121 -0.02 16.67 -13.87
N VAL A 122 1.00 16.30 -13.10
CA VAL A 122 2.22 17.09 -12.94
C VAL A 122 3.46 16.24 -13.15
N ASP A 123 4.53 16.87 -13.58
CA ASP A 123 5.87 16.29 -13.64
C ASP A 123 6.37 16.03 -12.21
N SER A 124 6.86 14.83 -11.91
CA SER A 124 7.33 14.42 -10.56
C SER A 124 8.67 15.05 -10.15
N GLN A 125 9.29 15.86 -11.03
CA GLN A 125 10.59 16.50 -10.86
C GLN A 125 11.75 15.50 -10.69
N GLY A 126 11.58 14.31 -11.25
CA GLY A 126 12.58 13.25 -11.28
C GLY A 126 12.06 12.03 -12.03
N ALA A 127 12.96 11.15 -12.44
CA ALA A 127 12.63 9.92 -13.15
C ALA A 127 12.24 8.80 -12.17
N GLY A 128 11.25 8.00 -12.57
CA GLY A 128 10.81 6.81 -11.83
C GLY A 128 10.26 7.11 -10.43
N PRO A 129 9.16 7.89 -10.27
CA PRO A 129 8.51 8.04 -8.97
C PRO A 129 7.92 6.72 -8.53
N VAL A 130 8.44 6.17 -7.41
CA VAL A 130 8.04 4.87 -6.86
C VAL A 130 7.25 4.97 -5.57
N TYR A 131 7.25 6.14 -4.93
CA TYR A 131 6.54 6.36 -3.68
C TYR A 131 5.98 7.77 -3.59
N LEU A 132 4.79 7.88 -3.04
CA LEU A 132 4.18 9.15 -2.67
C LEU A 132 3.32 8.99 -1.42
N THR A 133 3.23 10.06 -0.62
CA THR A 133 2.39 10.10 0.58
C THR A 133 1.88 11.51 0.85
N SER A 134 0.63 11.61 1.32
CA SER A 134 0.06 12.89 1.76
C SER A 134 0.60 13.25 3.15
N MET A 135 0.95 14.52 3.33
CA MET A 135 1.29 15.05 4.65
C MET A 135 0.05 15.05 5.57
N PRO A 136 0.24 14.96 6.91
CA PRO A 136 -0.87 15.01 7.87
C PRO A 136 -1.72 16.28 7.79
N ASP A 137 -1.14 17.40 7.33
CA ASP A 137 -1.83 18.66 7.15
C ASP A 137 -2.82 18.65 5.97
N GLY A 138 -2.77 17.62 5.10
CA GLY A 138 -3.60 17.48 3.90
C GLY A 138 -3.31 18.49 2.80
N ARG A 139 -2.25 19.32 2.93
CA ARG A 139 -1.90 20.39 1.99
C ARG A 139 -0.67 20.11 1.15
N HIS A 140 0.02 19.02 1.43
CA HIS A 140 1.25 18.67 0.70
C HIS A 140 1.29 17.19 0.38
N LEU A 141 1.86 16.88 -0.80
CA LEU A 141 2.19 15.54 -1.26
C LEU A 141 3.72 15.41 -1.35
N LEU A 142 4.27 14.38 -0.74
CA LEU A 142 5.67 14.01 -0.81
C LEU A 142 5.88 12.93 -1.87
N VAL A 143 6.97 13.00 -2.62
CA VAL A 143 7.30 12.08 -3.73
C VAL A 143 8.75 11.66 -3.65
N ALA A 144 9.04 10.37 -3.84
CA ALA A 144 10.38 9.83 -4.03
C ALA A 144 10.53 9.30 -5.47
N ASN A 145 11.53 9.81 -6.17
CA ASN A 145 11.89 9.47 -7.54
C ASN A 145 13.11 8.54 -7.54
N TYR A 146 12.87 7.25 -7.77
CA TYR A 146 13.88 6.20 -7.64
C TYR A 146 15.01 6.33 -8.65
N VAL A 147 14.66 6.44 -9.93
CA VAL A 147 15.66 6.43 -11.01
C VAL A 147 16.58 7.65 -10.97
N SER A 148 16.07 8.82 -10.55
CA SER A 148 16.89 10.02 -10.41
C SER A 148 17.49 10.22 -9.02
N GLY A 149 17.05 9.46 -8.00
CA GLY A 149 17.51 9.63 -6.62
C GLY A 149 17.14 10.99 -6.03
N SER A 150 15.96 11.49 -6.33
CA SER A 150 15.48 12.78 -5.84
C SER A 150 14.17 12.65 -5.05
N VAL A 151 13.87 13.66 -4.23
CA VAL A 151 12.58 13.78 -3.55
C VAL A 151 11.98 15.14 -3.83
N ALA A 152 10.64 15.21 -3.87
CA ALA A 152 9.91 16.44 -4.17
C ALA A 152 8.70 16.61 -3.26
N VAL A 153 8.27 17.87 -3.10
CA VAL A 153 7.06 18.27 -2.39
C VAL A 153 6.16 19.06 -3.33
N PHE A 154 4.89 18.71 -3.34
CA PHE A 154 3.87 19.39 -4.14
C PHE A 154 2.78 19.93 -3.23
N PRO A 155 2.36 21.21 -3.36
CA PRO A 155 1.17 21.68 -2.72
C PRO A 155 -0.06 21.00 -3.28
N ILE A 156 -1.00 20.69 -2.39
CA ILE A 156 -2.35 20.19 -2.75
C ILE A 156 -3.29 21.40 -2.67
N GLU A 157 -3.89 21.74 -3.80
CA GLU A 157 -4.83 22.83 -3.94
C GLU A 157 -6.19 22.52 -3.27
N ALA A 158 -7.02 23.51 -3.10
CA ALA A 158 -8.30 23.37 -2.41
C ALA A 158 -9.27 22.37 -3.09
N ASP A 159 -9.15 22.19 -4.39
CA ASP A 159 -9.93 21.22 -5.16
C ASP A 159 -9.33 19.81 -5.19
N GLY A 160 -8.12 19.63 -4.62
CA GLY A 160 -7.36 18.40 -4.58
C GLY A 160 -6.37 18.23 -5.74
N SER A 161 -6.29 19.16 -6.67
CA SER A 161 -5.25 19.17 -7.71
C SER A 161 -3.87 19.47 -7.12
N LEU A 162 -2.81 19.21 -7.88
CA LEU A 162 -1.43 19.46 -7.46
C LEU A 162 -0.91 20.75 -8.11
N GLY A 163 -0.32 21.63 -7.29
CA GLY A 163 0.42 22.79 -7.75
C GLY A 163 1.82 22.44 -8.25
N ALA A 164 2.59 23.47 -8.62
CA ALA A 164 4.01 23.30 -8.95
C ALA A 164 4.82 22.86 -7.71
N ALA A 165 5.87 22.05 -7.91
CA ALA A 165 6.71 21.60 -6.81
C ALA A 165 7.28 22.77 -6.00
N SER A 166 7.06 22.73 -4.68
CA SER A 166 7.56 23.74 -3.74
C SER A 166 8.98 23.44 -3.26
N SER A 167 9.41 22.20 -3.35
CA SER A 167 10.76 21.76 -2.98
C SER A 167 11.17 20.55 -3.82
N VAL A 168 12.42 20.56 -4.29
CA VAL A 168 13.06 19.40 -4.92
C VAL A 168 14.44 19.25 -4.29
N GLN A 169 14.77 18.04 -3.85
CA GLN A 169 16.04 17.73 -3.22
C GLN A 169 16.70 16.55 -3.94
N GLN A 170 17.87 16.77 -4.51
CA GLN A 170 18.70 15.72 -5.09
C GLN A 170 19.53 15.07 -4.00
N GLN A 171 19.36 13.77 -3.79
CA GLN A 171 20.19 13.01 -2.85
C GLN A 171 21.59 12.82 -3.45
N GLN A 172 22.62 12.90 -2.63
CA GLN A 172 24.01 12.87 -3.08
C GLN A 172 24.89 12.08 -2.12
N GLY A 173 25.90 11.44 -2.68
CA GLY A 173 26.91 10.71 -1.92
C GLY A 173 27.56 9.61 -2.77
N PRO A 174 28.57 8.95 -2.20
CA PRO A 174 29.09 7.73 -2.79
C PRO A 174 28.03 6.64 -2.76
N ALA A 175 27.98 5.78 -3.77
CA ALA A 175 27.16 4.59 -3.78
C ALA A 175 27.47 3.70 -2.57
N GLY A 176 26.47 3.01 -2.05
CA GLY A 176 26.61 2.01 -1.00
C GLY A 176 27.37 0.78 -1.48
N ALA A 177 27.54 -0.20 -0.60
CA ALA A 177 28.23 -1.44 -0.95
C ALA A 177 27.35 -2.29 -1.91
N ALA A 178 27.96 -2.84 -2.94
CA ALA A 178 27.27 -3.63 -3.96
C ALA A 178 26.69 -4.96 -3.45
N LYS A 179 27.05 -5.38 -2.23
CA LYS A 179 26.57 -6.62 -1.59
C LYS A 179 26.20 -6.34 -0.13
N PRO A 180 25.09 -6.90 0.37
CA PRO A 180 24.68 -6.72 1.75
C PRO A 180 25.60 -7.49 2.74
N ALA A 181 26.15 -6.77 3.72
CA ALA A 181 27.00 -7.36 4.73
C ALA A 181 26.23 -8.17 5.79
N ALA A 182 24.93 -7.87 5.99
CA ALA A 182 24.09 -8.50 7.00
C ALA A 182 23.05 -9.48 6.43
N ALA A 183 23.19 -9.89 5.18
CA ALA A 183 22.32 -10.92 4.60
C ALA A 183 22.55 -12.27 5.29
N VAL A 184 21.50 -13.10 5.40
CA VAL A 184 21.62 -14.49 5.85
C VAL A 184 22.64 -15.20 4.98
N ASN A 185 23.51 -16.02 5.61
CA ASN A 185 24.57 -16.72 4.89
C ASN A 185 24.04 -17.56 3.73
N GLY A 186 24.56 -17.32 2.52
CA GLY A 186 24.07 -17.94 1.28
C GLY A 186 22.85 -17.25 0.65
N SER A 187 22.29 -16.23 1.31
CA SER A 187 21.24 -15.37 0.76
C SER A 187 21.81 -14.00 0.44
N PHE A 188 21.58 -13.50 -0.76
CA PHE A 188 22.00 -12.15 -1.16
C PHE A 188 21.08 -11.62 -2.26
N ALA A 189 21.09 -10.30 -2.39
CA ALA A 189 20.55 -9.61 -3.55
C ALA A 189 21.53 -8.54 -4.00
N VAL A 190 21.51 -8.19 -5.23
CA VAL A 190 22.23 -7.04 -5.78
C VAL A 190 21.24 -6.30 -6.64
N SER A 191 20.96 -5.05 -6.29
CA SER A 191 20.18 -4.16 -7.12
C SER A 191 20.96 -2.88 -7.45
N ASP A 192 20.33 -1.74 -7.40
CA ASP A 192 20.86 -0.49 -7.95
C ASP A 192 21.77 0.26 -6.97
N HIS A 193 23.01 -0.23 -6.75
CA HIS A 193 24.06 0.50 -6.04
C HIS A 193 25.01 1.23 -6.99
N ASN A 194 24.47 1.91 -7.99
CA ASN A 194 25.23 2.68 -8.98
C ASN A 194 25.09 4.21 -8.82
N GLY A 195 24.34 4.65 -7.83
CA GLY A 195 24.05 6.04 -7.53
C GLY A 195 22.91 6.19 -6.53
N PRO A 196 22.36 7.40 -6.37
CA PRO A 196 21.22 7.64 -5.50
C PRO A 196 19.93 7.04 -6.08
N HIS A 197 19.16 6.32 -5.23
CA HIS A 197 17.89 5.70 -5.53
C HIS A 197 16.90 5.94 -4.41
N ALA A 198 16.23 7.10 -4.40
CA ALA A 198 15.22 7.45 -3.40
C ALA A 198 14.02 6.52 -3.50
N HIS A 199 13.74 5.71 -2.46
CA HIS A 199 12.71 4.68 -2.54
C HIS A 199 11.43 5.03 -1.79
N MET A 200 11.52 5.77 -0.68
CA MET A 200 10.36 6.21 0.09
C MET A 200 10.59 7.60 0.67
N ILE A 201 9.52 8.35 0.85
CA ILE A 201 9.49 9.59 1.61
C ILE A 201 8.18 9.69 2.40
N ALA A 202 8.27 10.01 3.69
CA ALA A 202 7.12 10.26 4.55
C ALA A 202 7.49 11.18 5.71
N SER A 203 6.49 11.87 6.28
CA SER A 203 6.65 12.67 7.48
C SER A 203 6.51 11.83 8.75
N ASP A 204 7.02 12.38 9.85
CA ASP A 204 6.59 11.99 11.18
C ASP A 204 5.10 12.34 11.41
N PRO A 205 4.45 11.75 12.43
CA PRO A 205 3.02 12.02 12.69
C PRO A 205 2.68 13.49 12.96
N SER A 206 3.65 14.30 13.41
CA SER A 206 3.43 15.74 13.62
C SER A 206 3.54 16.59 12.36
N GLY A 207 4.12 16.05 11.29
CA GLY A 207 4.39 16.75 10.04
C GLY A 207 5.54 17.76 10.11
N LYS A 208 6.34 17.77 11.18
CA LYS A 208 7.49 18.69 11.33
C LYS A 208 8.76 18.17 10.68
N PHE A 209 8.91 16.88 10.66
CA PHE A 209 10.08 16.19 10.11
C PHE A 209 9.67 15.23 9.02
N VAL A 210 10.52 15.11 8.03
CA VAL A 210 10.33 14.20 6.90
C VAL A 210 11.57 13.31 6.80
N PHE A 211 11.35 12.05 6.43
CA PHE A 211 12.40 11.07 6.22
C PHE A 211 12.30 10.52 4.81
N SER A 212 13.44 10.28 4.17
CA SER A 212 13.49 9.57 2.91
C SER A 212 14.60 8.53 2.93
N THR A 213 14.29 7.34 2.40
CA THR A 213 15.27 6.27 2.22
C THR A 213 15.92 6.40 0.86
N ASP A 214 17.23 6.15 0.82
CA ASP A 214 17.97 5.98 -0.42
C ASP A 214 18.61 4.59 -0.44
N LEU A 215 18.10 3.75 -1.32
CA LEU A 215 18.52 2.37 -1.44
C LEU A 215 19.98 2.29 -1.94
N GLY A 216 20.31 3.04 -2.99
CA GLY A 216 21.60 2.97 -3.64
C GLY A 216 22.74 3.63 -2.89
N LEU A 217 22.44 4.57 -1.97
CA LEU A 217 23.43 5.22 -1.11
C LEU A 217 23.51 4.61 0.29
N ASP A 218 22.69 3.61 0.62
CA ASP A 218 22.57 3.05 1.99
C ASP A 218 22.31 4.12 3.05
N ARG A 219 21.36 5.03 2.81
CA ARG A 219 21.10 6.16 3.68
C ARG A 219 19.63 6.34 3.99
N ILE A 220 19.37 6.94 5.17
CA ILE A 220 18.09 7.49 5.57
C ILE A 220 18.31 8.98 5.77
N TYR A 221 17.76 9.80 4.87
CA TYR A 221 17.82 11.26 4.96
C TYR A 221 16.82 11.79 5.94
N GLN A 222 17.17 12.84 6.65
CA GLN A 222 16.40 13.52 7.69
C GLN A 222 16.21 14.98 7.29
N TRP A 223 14.97 15.41 7.22
CA TRP A 223 14.59 16.75 6.74
C TRP A 223 13.74 17.47 7.78
N ARG A 224 13.89 18.78 7.86
CA ARG A 224 12.92 19.70 8.46
C ARG A 224 11.95 20.14 7.38
N PHE A 225 10.67 20.19 7.74
CA PHE A 225 9.62 20.62 6.83
C PHE A 225 9.02 21.94 7.29
N ASP A 226 8.96 22.92 6.40
CA ASP A 226 8.24 24.16 6.61
C ASP A 226 6.87 24.09 5.94
N ALA A 227 5.82 23.91 6.73
CA ALA A 227 4.45 23.77 6.25
C ALA A 227 3.87 25.04 5.60
N ALA A 228 4.47 26.22 5.81
CA ALA A 228 4.02 27.46 5.19
C ALA A 228 4.53 27.59 3.74
N SER A 229 5.75 27.16 3.48
CA SER A 229 6.37 27.24 2.16
C SER A 229 6.43 25.92 1.41
N GLY A 230 6.15 24.80 2.07
CA GLY A 230 6.30 23.45 1.51
C GLY A 230 7.75 23.04 1.29
N ARG A 231 8.72 23.66 1.97
CA ARG A 231 10.16 23.41 1.75
C ARG A 231 10.73 22.37 2.68
N LEU A 232 11.59 21.51 2.11
CA LEU A 232 12.48 20.63 2.84
C LEU A 232 13.85 21.29 3.00
N THR A 233 14.37 21.24 4.22
CA THR A 233 15.76 21.61 4.53
C THR A 233 16.45 20.47 5.25
N PRO A 234 17.74 20.18 4.96
CA PRO A 234 18.46 19.13 5.68
C PRO A 234 18.41 19.34 7.19
N ASN A 235 18.19 18.27 7.95
CA ASN A 235 18.29 18.29 9.40
C ASN A 235 19.77 18.18 9.83
N ASP A 236 20.03 18.15 11.13
CA ASP A 236 21.35 17.95 11.70
C ASP A 236 21.31 16.73 12.65
N PRO A 237 21.97 15.61 12.28
CA PRO A 237 22.66 15.33 11.00
C PRO A 237 21.65 15.20 9.83
N PRO A 238 22.09 15.48 8.57
CA PRO A 238 21.20 15.47 7.40
C PRO A 238 20.80 14.05 6.97
N TRP A 239 21.53 13.03 7.38
CA TRP A 239 21.25 11.63 7.10
C TRP A 239 21.95 10.72 8.15
N ILE A 240 21.48 9.49 8.23
CA ILE A 240 22.14 8.38 8.94
C ILE A 240 22.39 7.24 7.95
N ALA A 241 23.40 6.42 8.22
CA ALA A 241 23.66 5.21 7.45
C ALA A 241 22.56 4.17 7.69
N ALA A 242 22.35 3.29 6.71
CA ALA A 242 21.59 2.07 6.88
C ALA A 242 22.20 1.18 7.97
N SER A 243 21.46 0.18 8.44
CA SER A 243 21.87 -0.70 9.54
C SER A 243 23.12 -1.52 9.25
N SER A 244 23.45 -1.73 7.98
CA SER A 244 24.66 -2.39 7.51
C SER A 244 24.99 -1.93 6.10
N ALA A 245 26.23 -2.15 5.68
CA ALA A 245 26.66 -1.85 4.30
C ALA A 245 25.89 -2.73 3.30
N GLY A 246 25.42 -2.15 2.20
CA GLY A 246 24.65 -2.82 1.15
C GLY A 246 23.26 -3.26 1.60
N ALA A 247 22.70 -2.67 2.67
CA ALA A 247 21.40 -3.08 3.18
C ALA A 247 20.26 -2.70 2.25
N GLY A 248 20.34 -1.56 1.57
CA GLY A 248 19.31 -1.04 0.68
C GLY A 248 18.03 -0.63 1.43
N PRO A 249 18.04 0.47 2.22
CA PRO A 249 16.85 0.90 2.96
C PRO A 249 15.72 1.27 2.01
N ARG A 250 14.55 0.65 2.21
CA ARG A 250 13.45 0.70 1.27
C ARG A 250 12.24 1.44 1.79
N HIS A 251 11.44 0.81 2.64
CA HIS A 251 10.21 1.35 3.22
C HIS A 251 10.28 1.38 4.74
N PHE A 252 9.57 2.33 5.34
CA PHE A 252 9.46 2.43 6.80
C PHE A 252 8.03 2.79 7.21
N VAL A 253 7.74 2.58 8.48
CA VAL A 253 6.48 2.99 9.11
C VAL A 253 6.77 3.51 10.53
N PHE A 254 6.05 4.57 10.92
CA PHE A 254 6.04 5.01 12.31
C PHE A 254 5.13 4.09 13.12
N HIS A 255 5.62 3.62 14.24
CA HIS A 255 4.84 2.87 15.21
C HIS A 255 3.83 3.81 15.91
N PRO A 256 2.65 3.33 16.32
CA PRO A 256 1.64 4.15 17.01
C PRO A 256 2.10 4.81 18.32
N ASP A 257 3.18 4.32 18.95
CA ASP A 257 3.81 4.98 20.10
C ASP A 257 4.40 6.34 19.75
N GLY A 258 4.63 6.58 18.45
CA GLY A 258 5.19 7.80 17.87
C GLY A 258 6.69 8.01 18.13
N ASP A 259 7.36 7.08 18.80
CA ASP A 259 8.80 7.13 19.14
C ASP A 259 9.62 6.08 18.41
N THR A 260 8.97 5.10 17.79
CA THR A 260 9.61 3.99 17.09
C THR A 260 9.36 4.07 15.60
N VAL A 261 10.38 3.85 14.79
CA VAL A 261 10.30 3.69 13.34
C VAL A 261 10.79 2.29 12.98
N LEU A 262 10.00 1.59 12.16
CA LEU A 262 10.31 0.25 11.67
C LEU A 262 10.61 0.35 10.17
N LEU A 263 11.76 -0.15 9.75
CA LEU A 263 12.24 -0.02 8.37
C LEU A 263 12.63 -1.39 7.81
N VAL A 264 12.26 -1.65 6.56
CA VAL A 264 12.70 -2.80 5.79
C VAL A 264 13.83 -2.41 4.86
N ASN A 265 14.89 -3.21 4.87
CA ASN A 265 16.01 -3.12 3.91
C ASN A 265 15.81 -4.18 2.83
N GLU A 266 15.83 -3.74 1.57
CA GLU A 266 15.52 -4.58 0.41
C GLU A 266 16.56 -5.68 0.19
N GLU A 267 17.82 -5.28 0.05
CA GLU A 267 18.87 -6.19 -0.41
C GLU A 267 19.37 -7.11 0.69
N ALA A 268 19.53 -6.60 1.91
CA ALA A 268 19.84 -7.44 3.04
C ALA A 268 18.68 -8.32 3.49
N SER A 269 17.44 -8.07 3.02
CA SER A 269 16.21 -8.69 3.52
C SER A 269 16.19 -8.67 5.05
N THR A 270 16.38 -7.47 5.63
CA THR A 270 16.41 -7.26 7.09
C THR A 270 15.40 -6.20 7.49
N LEU A 271 15.01 -6.26 8.75
CA LEU A 271 14.24 -5.21 9.43
C LEU A 271 15.14 -4.47 10.40
N THR A 272 14.95 -3.17 10.50
CA THR A 272 15.64 -2.32 11.45
C THR A 272 14.64 -1.47 12.21
N SER A 273 14.72 -1.42 13.53
CA SER A 273 13.99 -0.46 14.34
C SER A 273 14.89 0.70 14.76
N TYR A 274 14.26 1.88 14.83
CA TYR A 274 14.93 3.12 15.23
C TYR A 274 14.12 3.80 16.32
N ARG A 275 14.83 4.48 17.25
CA ARG A 275 14.25 5.48 18.13
C ARG A 275 14.16 6.80 17.39
N PHE A 276 12.98 7.40 17.38
CA PHE A 276 12.74 8.74 16.86
C PHE A 276 12.78 9.78 17.98
N ASP A 277 13.64 10.77 17.84
CA ASP A 277 13.67 11.96 18.71
C ASP A 277 12.71 13.00 18.14
N ARG A 278 11.53 13.17 18.75
CA ARG A 278 10.47 14.09 18.30
C ARG A 278 10.87 15.58 18.38
N GLN A 279 11.88 15.92 19.19
CA GLN A 279 12.35 17.29 19.33
C GLN A 279 13.37 17.65 18.26
N LYS A 280 14.28 16.73 17.99
CA LYS A 280 15.38 16.92 17.03
C LYS A 280 15.04 16.47 15.62
N GLY A 281 14.07 15.57 15.46
CA GLY A 281 13.76 14.95 14.18
C GLY A 281 14.84 13.99 13.71
N THR A 282 15.45 13.26 14.63
CA THR A 282 16.56 12.34 14.33
C THR A 282 16.23 10.91 14.68
N LEU A 283 16.84 9.98 13.95
CA LEU A 283 16.69 8.55 14.16
C LEU A 283 17.98 7.98 14.78
N LYS A 284 17.81 7.06 15.74
CA LYS A 284 18.89 6.27 16.31
C LYS A 284 18.56 4.79 16.22
N GLN A 285 19.40 4.01 15.57
CA GLN A 285 19.21 2.56 15.42
C GLN A 285 19.11 1.88 16.79
N LEU A 286 18.18 0.93 16.90
CA LEU A 286 17.96 0.08 18.09
C LEU A 286 18.32 -1.38 17.77
N HIS A 287 17.53 -2.03 16.93
CA HIS A 287 17.65 -3.45 16.59
C HIS A 287 17.70 -3.65 15.09
N ALA A 288 18.34 -4.74 14.67
CA ALA A 288 18.27 -5.24 13.29
C ALA A 288 18.13 -6.77 13.33
N VAL A 289 17.20 -7.31 12.50
CA VAL A 289 16.92 -8.74 12.42
C VAL A 289 16.72 -9.15 10.97
N SER A 290 17.00 -10.43 10.63
CA SER A 290 16.69 -10.98 9.32
C SER A 290 15.17 -11.12 9.13
N ALA A 291 14.68 -10.82 7.92
CA ALA A 291 13.32 -11.14 7.47
C ALA A 291 13.21 -12.53 6.81
N LEU A 292 14.33 -13.25 6.72
CA LEU A 292 14.43 -14.60 6.15
C LEU A 292 14.74 -15.62 7.22
N PRO A 293 14.35 -16.89 7.07
CA PRO A 293 14.80 -17.98 7.90
C PRO A 293 16.34 -18.08 7.90
N ALA A 294 16.91 -18.51 9.02
CA ALA A 294 18.37 -18.58 9.18
C ALA A 294 19.05 -19.61 8.25
N ASP A 295 18.30 -20.58 7.78
CA ASP A 295 18.74 -21.65 6.87
C ASP A 295 18.39 -21.39 5.39
N TYR A 296 17.74 -20.26 5.08
CA TYR A 296 17.43 -19.93 3.70
C TYR A 296 18.69 -19.66 2.88
N GLN A 297 18.77 -20.30 1.72
CA GLN A 297 19.84 -20.08 0.74
C GLN A 297 19.22 -19.66 -0.60
N GLY A 298 19.69 -18.56 -1.15
CA GLY A 298 19.20 -18.03 -2.40
C GLY A 298 19.08 -16.52 -2.41
N THR A 299 18.57 -15.98 -3.51
CA THR A 299 18.34 -14.54 -3.65
C THR A 299 16.99 -14.17 -3.09
N SER A 300 16.93 -13.10 -2.30
CA SER A 300 15.68 -12.50 -1.83
C SER A 300 15.79 -10.99 -1.78
N PHE A 301 14.67 -10.32 -2.04
CA PHE A 301 14.52 -8.88 -1.90
C PHE A 301 13.30 -8.60 -1.02
N ALA A 302 13.50 -8.19 0.22
CA ALA A 302 12.37 -7.73 1.03
C ALA A 302 11.73 -6.49 0.39
N SER A 303 10.42 -6.33 0.54
CA SER A 303 9.70 -5.31 -0.23
C SER A 303 8.69 -4.51 0.58
N GLY A 304 7.41 -4.90 0.55
CA GLY A 304 6.36 -4.24 1.29
C GLY A 304 6.38 -4.58 2.77
N LEU A 305 5.99 -3.63 3.61
CA LEU A 305 5.73 -3.89 5.01
C LEU A 305 4.34 -3.38 5.39
N ALA A 306 3.72 -4.04 6.37
CA ALA A 306 2.44 -3.66 6.92
C ALA A 306 2.44 -3.85 8.44
N LEU A 307 2.11 -2.77 9.18
CA LEU A 307 2.03 -2.79 10.63
C LEU A 307 0.58 -2.88 11.07
N SER A 308 0.28 -3.74 12.05
CA SER A 308 -1.04 -3.80 12.67
C SER A 308 -1.41 -2.46 13.30
N LYS A 309 -2.70 -2.17 13.40
CA LYS A 309 -3.19 -0.88 13.90
C LYS A 309 -2.75 -0.56 15.34
N ASN A 310 -2.63 -1.58 16.17
CA ASN A 310 -2.14 -1.46 17.54
C ASN A 310 -0.59 -1.43 17.66
N GLY A 311 0.11 -1.69 16.55
CA GLY A 311 1.57 -1.70 16.50
C GLY A 311 2.22 -3.05 16.86
N ASP A 312 1.50 -4.02 17.41
CA ASP A 312 2.08 -5.24 17.99
C ASP A 312 2.63 -6.23 16.96
N THR A 313 2.18 -6.14 15.71
CA THR A 313 2.54 -7.10 14.66
C THR A 313 3.00 -6.39 13.39
N LEU A 314 4.18 -6.76 12.89
CA LEU A 314 4.72 -6.30 11.62
C LEU A 314 4.80 -7.46 10.63
N TYR A 315 4.33 -7.24 9.40
CA TYR A 315 4.43 -8.16 8.27
C TYR A 315 5.36 -7.60 7.21
N VAL A 316 6.19 -8.47 6.63
CA VAL A 316 7.16 -8.12 5.59
C VAL A 316 7.07 -9.11 4.45
N ALA A 317 6.99 -8.63 3.22
CA ALA A 317 7.03 -9.47 2.03
C ALA A 317 8.47 -9.70 1.58
N ASN A 318 8.81 -10.95 1.29
CA ASN A 318 10.08 -11.38 0.73
C ASN A 318 9.88 -11.85 -0.70
N ARG A 319 10.29 -11.02 -1.68
CA ARG A 319 10.26 -11.37 -3.11
C ARG A 319 11.29 -12.48 -3.38
N LEU A 320 11.01 -13.35 -4.32
CA LEU A 320 11.79 -14.56 -4.67
C LEU A 320 11.74 -15.68 -3.61
N HIS A 321 11.79 -15.39 -2.33
CA HIS A 321 11.41 -16.36 -1.29
C HIS A 321 9.89 -16.60 -1.25
N ASN A 322 9.12 -15.62 -1.74
CA ASN A 322 7.66 -15.69 -1.89
C ASN A 322 6.92 -15.91 -0.57
N SER A 323 7.39 -15.26 0.49
CA SER A 323 6.82 -15.37 1.82
C SER A 323 6.42 -14.01 2.41
N ILE A 324 5.64 -14.10 3.48
CA ILE A 324 5.35 -13.02 4.42
C ILE A 324 5.95 -13.42 5.75
N ALA A 325 6.99 -12.73 6.16
CA ALA A 325 7.56 -12.87 7.49
C ALA A 325 6.76 -12.03 8.49
N GLN A 326 6.38 -12.64 9.62
CA GLN A 326 5.65 -12.01 10.71
C GLN A 326 6.57 -11.80 11.91
N PHE A 327 6.52 -10.60 12.49
CA PHE A 327 7.26 -10.22 13.69
C PHE A 327 6.32 -9.68 14.75
N SER A 328 6.57 -10.01 16.00
CA SER A 328 6.05 -9.22 17.11
C SER A 328 6.94 -8.00 17.34
N VAL A 329 6.30 -6.87 17.64
CA VAL A 329 6.97 -5.61 17.96
C VAL A 329 6.82 -5.37 19.45
N GLY A 330 7.90 -5.50 20.19
CA GLY A 330 7.95 -5.30 21.62
C GLY A 330 8.25 -3.86 22.02
N ALA A 331 8.22 -3.59 23.31
CA ALA A 331 8.58 -2.30 23.88
C ALA A 331 9.99 -1.89 23.45
N GLY A 332 10.15 -0.61 23.08
CA GLY A 332 11.44 -0.10 22.61
C GLY A 332 11.84 -0.59 21.21
N GLY A 333 10.89 -1.09 20.42
CA GLY A 333 11.11 -1.48 19.03
C GLY A 333 11.81 -2.85 18.89
N GLU A 334 11.77 -3.71 19.90
CA GLU A 334 12.29 -5.07 19.81
C GLU A 334 11.49 -5.86 18.76
N LEU A 335 12.19 -6.52 17.83
CA LEU A 335 11.59 -7.31 16.75
C LEU A 335 11.89 -8.79 16.97
N LYS A 336 10.84 -9.61 17.13
CA LYS A 336 10.96 -11.06 17.28
C LYS A 336 10.23 -11.78 16.15
N PRO A 337 10.88 -12.68 15.39
CA PRO A 337 10.20 -13.49 14.40
C PRO A 337 9.15 -14.39 15.05
N VAL A 338 7.95 -14.46 14.45
CA VAL A 338 6.80 -15.23 14.96
C VAL A 338 6.43 -16.35 14.02
N ALA A 339 6.30 -16.04 12.73
CA ALA A 339 5.87 -17.00 11.73
C ALA A 339 6.33 -16.57 10.34
N GLU A 340 6.28 -17.53 9.43
CA GLU A 340 6.46 -17.30 8.01
C GLU A 340 5.31 -17.97 7.25
N THR A 341 4.77 -17.25 6.26
CA THR A 341 3.61 -17.68 5.50
C THR A 341 3.91 -17.54 4.01
N TRP A 342 3.75 -18.61 3.24
CA TRP A 342 3.86 -18.56 1.79
C TRP A 342 2.76 -17.67 1.19
N THR A 343 3.14 -16.72 0.29
CA THR A 343 2.23 -15.75 -0.33
C THR A 343 1.21 -16.36 -1.29
N ARG A 344 1.36 -17.63 -1.66
CA ARG A 344 0.53 -18.32 -2.66
C ARG A 344 0.62 -17.67 -4.05
N GLY A 345 1.74 -17.00 -4.33
CA GLY A 345 2.03 -16.34 -5.59
C GLY A 345 3.53 -16.07 -5.72
N ASP A 346 3.92 -15.38 -6.78
CA ASP A 346 5.32 -15.07 -7.08
C ASP A 346 5.57 -13.56 -7.03
N TYR A 347 6.66 -13.19 -6.41
CA TYR A 347 7.19 -11.83 -6.31
C TYR A 347 6.22 -10.86 -5.59
N PRO A 348 5.93 -11.09 -4.30
CA PRO A 348 5.07 -10.19 -3.52
C PRO A 348 5.72 -8.81 -3.37
N ARG A 349 5.30 -7.84 -4.20
CA ARG A 349 5.87 -6.49 -4.21
C ARG A 349 5.35 -5.64 -3.06
N SER A 350 4.11 -5.85 -2.65
CA SER A 350 3.44 -5.05 -1.62
C SER A 350 2.49 -5.89 -0.78
N LEU A 351 2.24 -5.41 0.42
CA LEU A 351 1.24 -5.91 1.35
C LEU A 351 0.25 -4.81 1.68
N ALA A 352 -1.01 -5.17 1.89
CA ALA A 352 -2.03 -4.25 2.36
C ALA A 352 -2.88 -4.90 3.45
N LEU A 353 -2.99 -4.25 4.62
CA LEU A 353 -3.95 -4.64 5.66
C LEU A 353 -5.29 -3.98 5.37
N SER A 354 -6.39 -4.72 5.56
CA SER A 354 -7.73 -4.14 5.56
C SER A 354 -7.84 -3.05 6.65
N PRO A 355 -8.69 -2.02 6.47
CA PRO A 355 -8.83 -0.94 7.45
C PRO A 355 -9.21 -1.39 8.86
N ASP A 356 -9.87 -2.55 8.99
CA ASP A 356 -10.23 -3.19 10.25
C ASP A 356 -9.16 -4.17 10.79
N GLY A 357 -8.09 -4.39 10.03
CA GLY A 357 -6.99 -5.28 10.40
C GLY A 357 -7.29 -6.78 10.33
N ARG A 358 -8.48 -7.20 9.86
CA ARG A 358 -8.87 -8.61 9.82
C ARG A 358 -8.28 -9.40 8.65
N TYR A 359 -7.87 -8.72 7.60
CA TYR A 359 -7.33 -9.35 6.39
C TYR A 359 -6.05 -8.68 5.95
N LEU A 360 -5.12 -9.50 5.47
CA LEU A 360 -3.91 -9.06 4.78
C LEU A 360 -3.94 -9.55 3.35
N TYR A 361 -3.58 -8.68 2.43
CA TYR A 361 -3.49 -8.94 1.00
C TYR A 361 -2.03 -8.89 0.55
N ALA A 362 -1.59 -9.91 -0.19
CA ALA A 362 -0.29 -9.93 -0.84
C ALA A 362 -0.47 -9.71 -2.35
N LEU A 363 0.21 -8.70 -2.86
CA LEU A 363 0.19 -8.32 -4.28
C LEU A 363 1.36 -9.00 -4.97
N ASN A 364 1.08 -10.12 -5.63
CA ASN A 364 2.07 -10.99 -6.25
C ASN A 364 2.29 -10.55 -7.70
N GLN A 365 3.31 -9.73 -7.90
CA GLN A 365 3.53 -9.00 -9.16
C GLN A 365 3.77 -9.92 -10.36
N ARG A 366 4.55 -11.01 -10.21
CA ARG A 366 4.92 -11.89 -11.33
C ARG A 366 3.90 -12.99 -11.61
N SER A 367 3.07 -13.33 -10.66
CA SER A 367 1.98 -14.31 -10.84
C SER A 367 0.63 -13.67 -11.12
N ASP A 368 0.58 -12.34 -11.38
CA ASP A 368 -0.61 -11.62 -11.83
C ASP A 368 -1.83 -11.86 -10.93
N ASN A 369 -1.64 -11.79 -9.62
CA ASN A 369 -2.74 -11.99 -8.68
C ASN A 369 -2.55 -11.27 -7.34
N VAL A 370 -3.68 -11.09 -6.66
CA VAL A 370 -3.71 -10.73 -5.24
C VAL A 370 -4.25 -11.92 -4.46
N THR A 371 -3.55 -12.31 -3.39
CA THR A 371 -3.95 -13.34 -2.45
C THR A 371 -4.36 -12.73 -1.12
N ARG A 372 -5.30 -13.38 -0.42
CA ARG A 372 -5.89 -12.88 0.81
C ARG A 372 -5.68 -13.87 1.96
N PHE A 373 -5.34 -13.31 3.12
CA PHE A 373 -5.14 -14.04 4.37
C PHE A 373 -6.02 -13.43 5.46
N SER A 374 -6.65 -14.26 6.29
CA SER A 374 -7.21 -13.78 7.56
C SER A 374 -6.10 -13.60 8.57
N VAL A 375 -6.24 -12.55 9.39
CA VAL A 375 -5.35 -12.23 10.50
C VAL A 375 -5.99 -12.74 11.79
N ASN A 376 -5.30 -13.60 12.50
CA ASN A 376 -5.75 -14.06 13.82
C ASN A 376 -5.72 -12.87 14.81
N PRO A 377 -6.83 -12.53 15.46
CA PRO A 377 -6.89 -11.34 16.32
C PRO A 377 -6.04 -11.46 17.59
N THR A 378 -5.62 -12.67 17.99
CA THR A 378 -4.86 -12.89 19.22
C THR A 378 -3.36 -12.83 19.02
N ASP A 379 -2.85 -13.44 17.95
CA ASP A 379 -1.41 -13.59 17.70
C ASP A 379 -0.96 -13.06 16.32
N GLY A 380 -1.87 -12.49 15.55
CA GLY A 380 -1.59 -11.93 14.22
C GLY A 380 -1.25 -12.95 13.14
N LYS A 381 -1.30 -14.27 13.42
CA LYS A 381 -0.94 -15.29 12.44
C LYS A 381 -1.86 -15.28 11.24
N LEU A 382 -1.25 -15.50 10.08
CA LEU A 382 -1.93 -15.47 8.80
C LEU A 382 -2.46 -16.85 8.42
N SER A 383 -3.70 -16.90 7.97
CA SER A 383 -4.29 -18.11 7.37
C SER A 383 -4.82 -17.78 5.98
N PHE A 384 -4.39 -18.54 4.97
CA PHE A 384 -4.91 -18.37 3.61
C PHE A 384 -6.39 -18.73 3.57
N VAL A 385 -7.23 -17.78 3.15
CA VAL A 385 -8.70 -17.95 3.14
C VAL A 385 -9.27 -18.29 1.77
N GLY A 386 -8.40 -18.73 0.85
CA GLY A 386 -8.79 -19.12 -0.50
C GLY A 386 -9.04 -17.95 -1.43
N GLY A 387 -9.18 -18.27 -2.72
CA GLY A 387 -9.42 -17.32 -3.79
C GLY A 387 -8.15 -16.56 -4.22
N TYR A 388 -8.02 -16.39 -5.51
CA TYR A 388 -7.03 -15.54 -6.15
C TYR A 388 -7.80 -14.46 -6.90
N LEU A 389 -7.48 -13.19 -6.68
CA LEU A 389 -7.97 -12.14 -7.56
C LEU A 389 -6.99 -12.04 -8.73
N PRO A 390 -7.35 -12.48 -9.95
CA PRO A 390 -6.49 -12.28 -11.11
C PRO A 390 -6.47 -10.79 -11.46
N ILE A 391 -5.27 -10.22 -11.52
CA ILE A 391 -5.01 -8.85 -11.94
C ILE A 391 -3.54 -8.74 -12.35
N GLY A 392 -3.29 -8.21 -13.54
CA GLY A 392 -1.96 -8.16 -14.13
C GLY A 392 -0.99 -7.31 -13.32
N SER A 393 0.16 -7.87 -12.98
CA SER A 393 1.32 -7.21 -12.36
C SER A 393 0.97 -6.17 -11.27
N PRO A 394 0.25 -6.55 -10.17
CA PRO A 394 -0.19 -5.61 -9.15
C PRO A 394 0.98 -4.99 -8.38
N SER A 395 0.92 -3.67 -8.18
CA SER A 395 1.97 -2.88 -7.53
C SER A 395 1.64 -2.49 -6.10
N GLN A 396 0.49 -1.86 -5.89
CA GLN A 396 0.05 -1.29 -4.62
C GLN A 396 -1.48 -1.33 -4.50
N MET A 397 -1.99 -1.43 -3.27
CA MET A 397 -3.42 -1.39 -2.97
C MET A 397 -3.72 -0.29 -1.95
N ALA A 398 -4.73 0.53 -2.23
CA ALA A 398 -5.22 1.58 -1.36
C ALA A 398 -6.71 1.38 -1.09
N PHE A 399 -7.10 1.23 0.18
CA PHE A 399 -8.50 1.09 0.58
C PHE A 399 -9.17 2.44 0.72
N LEU A 400 -10.37 2.60 0.17
CA LEU A 400 -11.22 3.74 0.52
C LEU A 400 -11.69 3.61 1.98
N PRO A 401 -11.70 4.73 2.73
CA PRO A 401 -12.34 4.73 4.04
C PRO A 401 -13.81 4.34 3.88
N PRO A 402 -14.40 3.65 4.88
CA PRO A 402 -15.83 3.38 4.86
C PRO A 402 -16.60 4.70 4.80
N PRO A 403 -17.75 4.75 4.10
CA PRO A 403 -18.63 5.92 4.12
C PRO A 403 -18.98 6.27 5.57
N LYS A 404 -18.91 7.57 5.88
CA LYS A 404 -19.31 8.07 7.22
C LYS A 404 -20.81 8.04 7.39
#